data_853ec8ad5d0f98dabd7b3988dbc575d2
#
_entry.id   853ec8ad5d0f98dabd7b3988dbc575d2
#
_cell.length_a   1.000
_cell.length_b   1.000
_cell.length_c   1.000
_cell.angle_alpha   90.00
_cell.angle_beta   90.00
_cell.angle_gamma   90.00
#
_symmetry.space_group_name_H-M   'P 1'
#
loop_
_entity.id
_entity.type
_entity.pdbx_description
1 polymer ?
#
loop_
_entity_poly.entity_id
_entity_poly.type
_entity_poly.pdbx_seq_one_letter_code
_entity_poly.pdbx_strand_id
1 'polypeptide(L)'
;MHRSFCTGFPANLTGKGYRDGKGVTGGETMRSFHSLNRRGGWHARRKGNGMGTTLHGVNVDQLVGTVNAIKENPDLARFRFRAVTEWVDGGHSRTKIQGFYGAGVEDASRNSPFLLEGDEPPVLLGANAGPNAVETVLSALASCLTVGIVYNAAARDIKVESLSFTLEGDIDLHGFLGLSDRVRPGYQNIRLGCRMKSDAPREKLEELWEYVQRTSPVLDIVRNPVPVSLTIENA
;
A
#
# COMPACT_ATOMS: atom_id res chain seq x y z
N MET A 1 -49.69 -1.96 6.09
CA MET A 1 -49.71 -2.77 4.85
C MET A 1 -48.27 -3.22 4.57
N HIS A 2 -48.02 -4.49 4.88
CA HIS A 2 -46.77 -5.17 4.59
C HIS A 2 -46.58 -5.36 3.08
N ARG A 3 -45.38 -5.09 2.54
CA ARG A 3 -44.88 -5.80 1.36
C ARG A 3 -43.43 -6.17 1.54
N SER A 4 -43.24 -7.44 1.82
CA SER A 4 -42.01 -8.21 1.66
C SER A 4 -41.61 -8.25 0.19
N PHE A 5 -40.32 -8.08 -0.11
CA PHE A 5 -39.69 -8.58 -1.33
C PHE A 5 -38.36 -9.27 -0.98
N CYS A 6 -38.52 -10.59 -0.78
CA CYS A 6 -37.40 -11.54 -0.94
C CYS A 6 -37.51 -12.13 -2.35
N THR A 7 -36.42 -12.05 -3.13
CA THR A 7 -36.03 -12.99 -4.22
C THR A 7 -34.59 -12.61 -4.57
N GLY A 8 -33.55 -13.42 -4.41
CA GLY A 8 -33.34 -14.73 -4.95
C GLY A 8 -31.95 -14.61 -5.58
N PHE A 9 -30.83 -14.96 -4.89
CA PHE A 9 -29.53 -15.13 -5.52
C PHE A 9 -29.43 -16.53 -6.10
N PRO A 10 -28.96 -16.72 -7.35
CA PRO A 10 -28.68 -18.03 -7.89
C PRO A 10 -27.36 -18.58 -7.35
N ALA A 11 -27.43 -19.73 -6.70
CA ALA A 11 -26.27 -20.57 -6.44
C ALA A 11 -25.88 -21.27 -7.76
N ASN A 12 -24.64 -21.08 -8.22
CA ASN A 12 -23.82 -22.08 -8.89
C ASN A 12 -22.58 -21.41 -9.52
N LEU A 13 -21.45 -21.56 -8.86
CA LEU A 13 -20.16 -21.61 -9.53
C LEU A 13 -19.36 -22.78 -8.93
N THR A 14 -19.64 -23.96 -9.47
CA THR A 14 -18.83 -25.15 -9.28
C THR A 14 -17.45 -24.92 -9.88
N GLY A 15 -16.41 -25.26 -9.09
CA GLY A 15 -15.03 -25.16 -9.45
C GLY A 15 -14.67 -25.92 -10.74
N LYS A 16 -13.87 -25.28 -11.57
CA LYS A 16 -13.03 -25.98 -12.55
C LYS A 16 -11.62 -25.96 -12.06
N GLY A 17 -11.12 -27.17 -11.78
CA GLY A 17 -9.76 -27.43 -11.36
C GLY A 17 -8.74 -26.91 -12.38
N TYR A 18 -7.74 -26.27 -11.85
CA TYR A 18 -6.54 -25.87 -12.56
C TYR A 18 -5.63 -27.11 -12.66
N ARG A 19 -5.43 -27.61 -13.87
CA ARG A 19 -4.52 -28.73 -14.16
C ARG A 19 -3.08 -28.27 -14.05
N ASP A 20 -2.28 -29.02 -13.31
CA ASP A 20 -0.82 -28.92 -13.24
C ASP A 20 -0.19 -28.99 -14.63
N GLY A 21 0.44 -27.92 -15.03
CA GLY A 21 1.30 -27.82 -16.20
C GLY A 21 2.76 -27.90 -15.79
N LYS A 22 3.40 -28.96 -16.24
CA LYS A 22 4.77 -29.41 -16.13
C LYS A 22 5.86 -28.36 -15.80
N GLY A 23 6.69 -28.73 -14.81
CA GLY A 23 7.81 -27.96 -14.30
C GLY A 23 8.80 -27.50 -15.36
N VAL A 24 9.15 -26.25 -15.27
CA VAL A 24 10.37 -25.68 -15.84
C VAL A 24 11.35 -25.51 -14.67
N THR A 25 12.49 -26.15 -14.77
CA THR A 25 13.57 -26.14 -13.79
C THR A 25 14.25 -24.76 -13.79
N GLY A 26 13.69 -23.83 -13.06
CA GLY A 26 14.26 -22.50 -12.82
C GLY A 26 15.09 -22.43 -11.54
N GLY A 27 16.07 -23.32 -11.37
CA GLY A 27 16.80 -23.47 -10.11
C GLY A 27 17.73 -22.32 -9.73
N GLU A 28 18.18 -21.51 -10.66
CA GLU A 28 19.16 -20.45 -10.38
C GLU A 28 18.52 -19.09 -10.06
N THR A 29 17.44 -18.73 -10.72
CA THR A 29 16.70 -17.47 -10.46
C THR A 29 16.03 -17.51 -9.07
N MET A 30 15.50 -18.70 -8.68
CA MET A 30 14.92 -18.89 -7.35
C MET A 30 15.97 -18.86 -6.23
N ARG A 31 17.20 -19.33 -6.48
CA ARG A 31 18.27 -19.26 -5.48
C ARG A 31 18.70 -17.81 -5.18
N SER A 32 18.68 -16.94 -6.17
CA SER A 32 18.95 -15.52 -5.98
C SER A 32 17.89 -14.82 -5.11
N PHE A 33 16.60 -15.12 -5.34
CA PHE A 33 15.52 -14.59 -4.51
C PHE A 33 15.48 -15.19 -3.09
N HIS A 34 15.76 -16.50 -2.95
CA HIS A 34 15.87 -17.14 -1.64
C HIS A 34 17.07 -16.62 -0.84
N SER A 35 18.18 -16.24 -1.49
CA SER A 35 19.33 -15.66 -0.81
C SER A 35 19.05 -14.24 -0.31
N LEU A 36 18.22 -13.48 -1.01
CA LEU A 36 17.73 -12.16 -0.57
C LEU A 36 16.82 -12.28 0.66
N ASN A 37 15.99 -13.34 0.72
CA ASN A 37 15.05 -13.56 1.81
C ASN A 37 15.68 -14.14 3.08
N ARG A 38 16.76 -14.94 2.96
CA ARG A 38 17.47 -15.51 4.14
C ARG A 38 18.34 -14.51 4.90
N ARG A 39 18.59 -13.32 4.38
CA ARG A 39 19.48 -12.31 5.00
C ARG A 39 18.78 -10.99 5.31
N GLY A 40 17.55 -11.09 5.82
CA GLY A 40 16.81 -9.94 6.32
C GLY A 40 16.41 -8.99 5.19
N GLY A 41 15.12 -8.76 5.09
CA GLY A 41 14.49 -7.87 4.13
C GLY A 41 15.28 -6.57 3.90
N TRP A 42 14.83 -5.78 3.02
CA TRP A 42 15.30 -4.46 2.56
C TRP A 42 16.00 -3.55 3.61
N HIS A 43 16.64 -4.13 4.65
CA HIS A 43 17.47 -3.44 5.63
C HIS A 43 18.89 -3.36 5.13
N ALA A 44 19.31 -2.15 4.76
CA ALA A 44 20.67 -1.79 4.42
C ALA A 44 21.67 -2.42 5.41
N ARG A 45 22.35 -3.50 5.01
CA ARG A 45 23.59 -3.90 5.69
C ARG A 45 24.66 -2.85 5.36
N ARG A 46 25.01 -2.06 6.35
CA ARG A 46 26.27 -1.31 6.30
C ARG A 46 27.42 -2.31 6.21
N LYS A 47 28.24 -2.14 5.17
CA LYS A 47 29.58 -2.70 4.89
C LYS A 47 29.62 -4.11 4.28
N GLY A 48 30.00 -4.13 3.01
CA GLY A 48 30.60 -5.21 2.26
C GLY A 48 30.97 -4.69 0.88
N ASN A 49 32.23 -4.68 0.51
CA ASN A 49 32.84 -4.19 -0.73
C ASN A 49 32.19 -4.81 -1.99
N GLY A 50 31.23 -4.12 -2.52
CA GLY A 50 30.67 -4.21 -3.84
C GLY A 50 29.89 -2.92 -4.03
N MET A 51 30.49 -1.93 -4.72
CA MET A 51 29.92 -0.60 -4.88
C MET A 51 28.71 -0.65 -5.82
N GLY A 52 27.55 -1.13 -5.33
CA GLY A 52 26.26 -0.86 -5.97
C GLY A 52 25.94 0.62 -5.85
N THR A 53 25.46 1.24 -6.92
CA THR A 53 25.05 2.64 -6.93
C THR A 53 23.89 2.84 -5.94
N THR A 54 24.13 3.61 -4.88
CA THR A 54 23.11 3.95 -3.88
C THR A 54 22.77 5.43 -3.99
N LEU A 55 21.51 5.75 -4.24
CA LEU A 55 20.98 7.12 -4.28
C LEU A 55 19.75 7.21 -3.36
N HIS A 56 19.70 8.22 -2.49
CA HIS A 56 18.61 8.40 -1.49
C HIS A 56 18.39 7.20 -0.56
N GLY A 57 19.44 6.42 -0.26
CA GLY A 57 19.31 5.18 0.50
C GLY A 57 18.77 3.98 -0.30
N VAL A 58 18.45 4.18 -1.58
CA VAL A 58 17.99 3.13 -2.49
C VAL A 58 19.19 2.51 -3.21
N ASN A 59 19.33 1.18 -3.13
CA ASN A 59 20.28 0.46 -3.96
C ASN A 59 19.68 0.32 -5.37
N VAL A 60 20.20 1.11 -6.31
CA VAL A 60 19.66 1.19 -7.69
C VAL A 60 19.86 -0.13 -8.44
N ASP A 61 20.98 -0.82 -8.22
CA ASP A 61 21.26 -2.09 -8.89
C ASP A 61 20.26 -3.19 -8.45
N GLN A 62 19.94 -3.22 -7.14
CA GLN A 62 18.91 -4.13 -6.62
C GLN A 62 17.51 -3.77 -7.16
N LEU A 63 17.19 -2.48 -7.26
CA LEU A 63 15.92 -2.02 -7.81
C LEU A 63 15.78 -2.47 -9.27
N VAL A 64 16.80 -2.24 -10.10
CA VAL A 64 16.83 -2.66 -11.50
C VAL A 64 16.78 -4.19 -11.62
N GLY A 65 17.53 -4.89 -10.77
CA GLY A 65 17.50 -6.37 -10.71
C GLY A 65 16.10 -6.91 -10.40
N THR A 66 15.40 -6.30 -9.45
CA THR A 66 14.01 -6.67 -9.11
C THR A 66 13.08 -6.44 -10.31
N VAL A 67 13.19 -5.29 -10.98
CA VAL A 67 12.38 -4.98 -12.18
C VAL A 67 12.63 -6.01 -13.29
N ASN A 68 13.89 -6.39 -13.52
CA ASN A 68 14.22 -7.38 -14.54
C ASN A 68 13.71 -8.78 -14.18
N ALA A 69 13.85 -9.19 -12.92
CA ALA A 69 13.32 -10.47 -12.44
C ALA A 69 11.79 -10.57 -12.62
N ILE A 70 11.06 -9.49 -12.37
CA ILE A 70 9.61 -9.43 -12.60
C ILE A 70 9.27 -9.48 -14.10
N LYS A 71 10.09 -8.85 -14.98
CA LYS A 71 9.90 -8.95 -16.43
C LYS A 71 10.09 -10.38 -16.95
N GLU A 72 11.06 -11.10 -16.39
CA GLU A 72 11.34 -12.51 -16.74
C GLU A 72 10.30 -13.47 -16.16
N ASN A 73 9.82 -13.19 -14.95
CA ASN A 73 8.79 -13.98 -14.28
C ASN A 73 7.71 -13.06 -13.67
N PRO A 74 6.59 -12.80 -14.43
CA PRO A 74 5.52 -11.92 -13.97
C PRO A 74 4.81 -12.34 -12.68
N ASP A 75 4.87 -13.61 -12.29
CA ASP A 75 4.25 -14.09 -11.05
C ASP A 75 4.92 -13.51 -9.79
N LEU A 76 6.18 -13.08 -9.91
CA LEU A 76 6.89 -12.39 -8.83
C LEU A 76 6.31 -11.01 -8.51
N ALA A 77 5.51 -10.43 -9.40
CA ALA A 77 4.82 -9.16 -9.16
C ALA A 77 3.58 -9.29 -8.28
N ARG A 78 3.12 -10.50 -7.97
CA ARG A 78 1.89 -10.71 -7.19
C ARG A 78 2.17 -10.62 -5.70
N PHE A 79 1.51 -9.65 -5.06
CA PHE A 79 1.61 -9.43 -3.62
C PHE A 79 0.23 -9.49 -2.97
N ARG A 80 0.17 -9.95 -1.71
CA ARG A 80 -1.00 -9.93 -0.86
C ARG A 80 -0.60 -9.44 0.52
N PHE A 81 -0.96 -8.20 0.83
CA PHE A 81 -0.76 -7.61 2.15
C PHE A 81 -1.96 -7.92 3.05
N ARG A 82 -1.72 -7.96 4.37
CA ARG A 82 -2.71 -8.32 5.38
C ARG A 82 -2.60 -7.38 6.57
N ALA A 83 -3.74 -7.10 7.17
CA ALA A 83 -3.86 -6.40 8.43
C ALA A 83 -4.95 -7.07 9.27
N VAL A 84 -4.79 -7.05 10.58
CA VAL A 84 -5.80 -7.52 11.54
C VAL A 84 -6.05 -6.40 12.53
N THR A 85 -7.30 -5.98 12.63
CA THR A 85 -7.72 -4.91 13.55
C THR A 85 -8.60 -5.51 14.65
N GLU A 86 -8.30 -5.15 15.89
CA GLU A 86 -9.07 -5.51 17.07
C GLU A 86 -9.63 -4.22 17.68
N TRP A 87 -10.89 -4.24 18.07
CA TRP A 87 -11.50 -3.19 18.87
C TRP A 87 -10.92 -3.23 20.29
N VAL A 88 -10.64 -2.07 20.86
CA VAL A 88 -10.11 -1.94 22.22
C VAL A 88 -11.16 -1.40 23.18
N ASP A 89 -11.64 -0.18 22.93
CA ASP A 89 -12.67 0.50 23.71
C ASP A 89 -13.19 1.73 22.96
N GLY A 90 -14.46 2.10 23.15
CA GLY A 90 -15.03 3.29 22.49
C GLY A 90 -14.79 3.33 20.99
N GLY A 91 -14.12 4.37 20.48
CA GLY A 91 -13.65 4.49 19.11
C GLY A 91 -12.26 3.86 18.85
N HIS A 92 -11.58 3.42 19.91
CA HIS A 92 -10.19 2.96 19.85
C HIS A 92 -10.08 1.55 19.26
N SER A 93 -9.19 1.41 18.31
CA SER A 93 -8.84 0.13 17.67
C SER A 93 -7.33 -0.02 17.55
N ARG A 94 -6.86 -1.25 17.48
CA ARG A 94 -5.44 -1.59 17.29
C ARG A 94 -5.28 -2.50 16.09
N THR A 95 -4.49 -2.07 15.12
CA THR A 95 -4.19 -2.84 13.92
C THR A 95 -2.79 -3.43 13.99
N LYS A 96 -2.68 -4.73 13.71
CA LYS A 96 -1.43 -5.48 13.58
C LYS A 96 -1.14 -5.76 12.12
N ILE A 97 0.05 -5.39 11.64
CA ILE A 97 0.52 -5.64 10.27
C ILE A 97 1.84 -6.40 10.36
N GLN A 98 1.90 -7.65 9.89
CA GLN A 98 3.11 -8.49 10.02
C GLN A 98 3.45 -9.20 8.71
N GLY A 99 2.97 -10.42 8.50
CA GLY A 99 3.31 -11.21 7.32
C GLY A 99 2.57 -10.78 6.06
N PHE A 100 3.17 -11.09 4.91
CA PHE A 100 2.55 -10.88 3.61
C PHE A 100 3.01 -11.95 2.63
N TYR A 101 2.26 -12.18 1.56
CA TYR A 101 2.74 -12.94 0.41
C TYR A 101 3.31 -11.98 -0.63
N GLY A 102 4.47 -12.29 -1.18
CA GLY A 102 5.09 -11.51 -2.24
C GLY A 102 6.31 -12.21 -2.83
N ALA A 103 6.65 -11.89 -4.07
CA ALA A 103 7.77 -12.50 -4.78
C ALA A 103 7.74 -14.04 -4.77
N GLY A 104 6.53 -14.63 -4.85
CA GLY A 104 6.33 -16.08 -4.92
C GLY A 104 6.36 -16.82 -3.58
N VAL A 105 6.54 -16.13 -2.44
CA VAL A 105 6.67 -16.76 -1.11
C VAL A 105 5.89 -16.01 -0.03
N GLU A 106 5.54 -16.71 1.07
CA GLU A 106 5.11 -16.05 2.30
C GLU A 106 6.33 -15.42 2.98
N ASP A 107 6.27 -14.11 3.23
CA ASP A 107 7.33 -13.37 3.91
C ASP A 107 7.06 -13.31 5.42
N ALA A 108 8.00 -13.81 6.19
CA ALA A 108 8.00 -13.81 7.65
C ALA A 108 9.21 -13.02 8.20
N SER A 109 9.78 -12.10 7.44
CA SER A 109 10.97 -11.32 7.84
C SER A 109 10.71 -10.36 8.99
N ARG A 110 9.44 -10.03 9.27
CA ARG A 110 9.04 -9.17 10.40
C ARG A 110 8.91 -10.02 11.65
N ASN A 111 9.88 -9.91 12.56
CA ASN A 111 9.91 -10.67 13.83
C ASN A 111 8.78 -10.25 14.79
N SER A 112 8.28 -9.03 14.67
CA SER A 112 7.14 -8.50 15.42
C SER A 112 6.23 -7.70 14.50
N PRO A 113 4.93 -7.59 14.82
CA PRO A 113 4.00 -6.77 14.04
C PRO A 113 4.33 -5.29 14.18
N PHE A 114 4.05 -4.53 13.13
CA PHE A 114 3.81 -3.10 13.28
C PHE A 114 2.44 -2.92 13.91
N LEU A 115 2.36 -2.02 14.88
CA LEU A 115 1.12 -1.65 15.57
C LEU A 115 0.70 -0.26 15.12
N LEU A 116 -0.55 -0.12 14.71
CA LEU A 116 -1.20 1.16 14.47
C LEU A 116 -2.37 1.27 15.43
N GLU A 117 -2.37 2.31 16.24
CA GLU A 117 -3.53 2.72 17.02
C GLU A 117 -4.40 3.61 16.15
N GLY A 118 -5.72 3.40 16.20
CA GLY A 118 -6.71 4.25 15.56
C GLY A 118 -7.76 4.65 16.56
N ASP A 119 -8.10 5.93 16.63
CA ASP A 119 -9.10 6.46 17.56
C ASP A 119 -9.75 7.71 16.97
N GLU A 120 -10.76 8.22 17.62
CA GLU A 120 -11.41 9.47 17.24
C GLU A 120 -10.97 10.63 18.15
N PRO A 121 -11.04 11.89 17.66
CA PRO A 121 -10.82 13.04 18.53
C PRO A 121 -11.98 13.20 19.55
N PRO A 122 -11.74 13.91 20.68
CA PRO A 122 -12.74 14.05 21.72
C PRO A 122 -14.08 14.63 21.25
N VAL A 123 -14.08 15.49 20.23
CA VAL A 123 -15.31 16.03 19.64
C VAL A 123 -16.15 14.94 18.94
N LEU A 124 -15.55 13.81 18.59
CA LEU A 124 -16.18 12.59 18.06
C LEU A 124 -16.18 11.46 19.10
N LEU A 125 -16.10 11.80 20.39
CA LEU A 125 -16.18 10.88 21.53
C LEU A 125 -15.00 9.90 21.68
N GLY A 126 -13.86 10.17 21.06
CA GLY A 126 -12.63 9.41 21.24
C GLY A 126 -11.70 9.99 22.30
N ALA A 127 -10.56 9.35 22.51
CA ALA A 127 -9.51 9.71 23.47
C ALA A 127 -8.20 10.20 22.80
N ASN A 128 -8.15 10.34 21.47
CA ASN A 128 -6.92 10.63 20.71
C ASN A 128 -5.79 9.62 20.95
N ALA A 129 -6.09 8.34 21.12
CA ALA A 129 -5.07 7.30 21.29
C ALA A 129 -4.27 7.05 19.97
N GLY A 130 -4.78 7.50 18.85
CA GLY A 130 -4.15 7.46 17.52
C GLY A 130 -4.85 8.36 16.52
N PRO A 131 -4.32 8.48 15.29
CA PRO A 131 -5.01 9.18 14.22
C PRO A 131 -6.31 8.47 13.85
N ASN A 132 -7.33 9.21 13.42
CA ASN A 132 -8.53 8.57 12.95
C ASN A 132 -8.33 7.87 11.59
N ALA A 133 -9.31 7.03 11.21
CA ALA A 133 -9.19 6.19 10.02
C ALA A 133 -8.99 7.01 8.73
N VAL A 134 -9.66 8.16 8.59
CA VAL A 134 -9.53 8.99 7.38
C VAL A 134 -8.22 9.78 7.34
N GLU A 135 -7.67 10.20 8.49
CA GLU A 135 -6.30 10.77 8.56
C GLU A 135 -5.25 9.73 8.18
N THR A 136 -5.46 8.46 8.56
CA THR A 136 -4.58 7.34 8.15
C THR A 136 -4.59 7.15 6.63
N VAL A 137 -5.72 7.36 5.94
CA VAL A 137 -5.78 7.35 4.46
C VAL A 137 -4.91 8.45 3.86
N LEU A 138 -4.92 9.68 4.42
CA LEU A 138 -4.04 10.77 3.96
C LEU A 138 -2.57 10.42 4.17
N SER A 139 -2.22 9.86 5.33
CA SER A 139 -0.87 9.39 5.64
C SER A 139 -0.40 8.29 4.68
N ALA A 140 -1.25 7.31 4.39
CA ALA A 140 -0.96 6.24 3.44
C ALA A 140 -0.71 6.78 2.02
N LEU A 141 -1.50 7.76 1.59
CA LEU A 141 -1.34 8.42 0.29
C LEU A 141 0.00 9.15 0.21
N ALA A 142 0.34 9.95 1.22
CA ALA A 142 1.63 10.66 1.28
C ALA A 142 2.82 9.70 1.26
N SER A 143 2.77 8.63 2.06
CA SER A 143 3.83 7.61 2.13
C SER A 143 4.03 6.89 0.80
N CYS A 144 2.95 6.54 0.11
CA CYS A 144 3.01 5.89 -1.19
C CYS A 144 3.63 6.78 -2.27
N LEU A 145 3.25 8.05 -2.31
CA LEU A 145 3.83 9.03 -3.24
C LEU A 145 5.31 9.30 -2.92
N THR A 146 5.69 9.35 -1.64
CA THR A 146 7.08 9.50 -1.21
C THR A 146 7.95 8.36 -1.76
N VAL A 147 7.55 7.12 -1.55
CA VAL A 147 8.27 5.94 -2.08
C VAL A 147 8.33 5.99 -3.61
N GLY A 148 7.22 6.33 -4.25
CA GLY A 148 7.15 6.47 -5.71
C GLY A 148 8.15 7.48 -6.24
N ILE A 149 8.25 8.68 -5.65
CA ILE A 149 9.22 9.71 -6.06
C ILE A 149 10.64 9.24 -5.80
N VAL A 150 10.97 8.80 -4.59
CA VAL A 150 12.34 8.48 -4.19
C VAL A 150 12.91 7.33 -5.02
N TYR A 151 12.15 6.26 -5.25
CA TYR A 151 12.62 5.12 -6.02
C TYR A 151 12.75 5.44 -7.51
N ASN A 152 11.81 6.18 -8.08
CA ASN A 152 11.86 6.57 -9.48
C ASN A 152 12.87 7.68 -9.75
N ALA A 153 13.12 8.58 -8.80
CA ALA A 153 14.21 9.55 -8.87
C ALA A 153 15.58 8.84 -8.86
N ALA A 154 15.77 7.88 -7.94
CA ALA A 154 16.99 7.09 -7.87
C ALA A 154 17.25 6.31 -9.16
N ALA A 155 16.22 5.66 -9.74
CA ALA A 155 16.34 4.92 -11.00
C ALA A 155 16.64 5.81 -12.23
N ARG A 156 16.37 7.12 -12.14
CA ARG A 156 16.59 8.12 -13.20
C ARG A 156 17.79 9.03 -12.94
N ASP A 157 18.58 8.73 -11.90
CA ASP A 157 19.70 9.56 -11.43
C ASP A 157 19.31 11.02 -11.16
N ILE A 158 18.11 11.22 -10.62
CA ILE A 158 17.60 12.52 -10.16
C ILE A 158 17.91 12.67 -8.68
N LYS A 159 18.69 13.66 -8.31
CA LYS A 159 19.02 13.94 -6.92
C LYS A 159 17.91 14.76 -6.27
N VAL A 160 17.28 14.19 -5.24
CA VAL A 160 16.29 14.86 -4.38
C VAL A 160 16.96 15.23 -3.06
N GLU A 161 17.03 16.51 -2.74
CA GLU A 161 17.61 17.00 -1.49
C GLU A 161 16.60 16.99 -0.34
N SER A 162 15.35 17.33 -0.63
CA SER A 162 14.25 17.27 0.33
C SER A 162 12.92 17.00 -0.37
N LEU A 163 12.02 16.34 0.35
CA LEU A 163 10.68 16.03 -0.12
C LEU A 163 9.71 16.12 1.06
N SER A 164 8.62 16.83 0.88
CA SER A 164 7.55 16.92 1.86
C SER A 164 6.18 17.00 1.19
N PHE A 165 5.17 16.50 1.88
CA PHE A 165 3.78 16.54 1.47
C PHE A 165 2.93 17.22 2.52
N THR A 166 1.97 18.03 2.08
CA THR A 166 0.87 18.55 2.89
C THR A 166 -0.42 18.06 2.28
N LEU A 167 -1.27 17.42 3.08
CA LEU A 167 -2.56 16.90 2.63
C LEU A 167 -3.66 17.45 3.51
N GLU A 168 -4.79 17.76 2.86
CA GLU A 168 -6.05 18.11 3.51
C GLU A 168 -7.18 17.36 2.82
N GLY A 169 -8.16 16.91 3.60
CA GLY A 169 -9.37 16.28 3.08
C GLY A 169 -10.62 16.82 3.77
N ASP A 170 -11.65 17.10 2.99
CA ASP A 170 -12.93 17.60 3.51
C ASP A 170 -13.89 16.41 3.66
N ILE A 171 -14.49 16.27 4.84
CA ILE A 171 -15.50 15.27 5.14
C ILE A 171 -16.74 15.96 5.73
N ASP A 172 -17.91 15.48 5.33
CA ASP A 172 -19.19 15.94 5.89
C ASP A 172 -19.81 14.80 6.68
N LEU A 173 -19.93 14.99 7.98
CA LEU A 173 -20.44 13.97 8.90
C LEU A 173 -21.90 13.60 8.67
N HIS A 174 -22.69 14.38 7.93
CA HIS A 174 -24.05 13.99 7.56
C HIS A 174 -24.09 12.66 6.81
N GLY A 175 -23.08 12.39 5.94
CA GLY A 175 -22.97 11.10 5.26
C GLY A 175 -22.57 9.98 6.20
N PHE A 176 -21.54 10.20 7.03
CA PHE A 176 -21.06 9.20 7.98
C PHE A 176 -22.10 8.83 9.06
N LEU A 177 -22.84 9.83 9.57
CA LEU A 177 -23.86 9.63 10.60
C LEU A 177 -25.21 9.14 10.03
N GLY A 178 -25.32 8.94 8.71
CA GLY A 178 -26.58 8.51 8.08
C GLY A 178 -27.69 9.58 8.12
N LEU A 179 -27.33 10.85 8.24
CA LEU A 179 -28.29 11.97 8.30
C LEU A 179 -28.71 12.47 6.91
N SER A 180 -28.00 12.05 5.85
CA SER A 180 -28.31 12.45 4.48
C SER A 180 -27.81 11.42 3.47
N ASP A 181 -28.71 10.88 2.66
CA ASP A 181 -28.39 10.00 1.53
C ASP A 181 -27.76 10.74 0.33
N ARG A 182 -27.78 12.08 0.37
CA ARG A 182 -27.20 12.94 -0.69
C ARG A 182 -25.75 13.32 -0.44
N VAL A 183 -25.25 13.02 0.77
CA VAL A 183 -23.87 13.31 1.17
C VAL A 183 -23.10 12.01 1.23
N ARG A 184 -21.99 11.90 0.46
CA ARG A 184 -21.12 10.73 0.51
C ARG A 184 -20.47 10.62 1.89
N PRO A 185 -20.30 9.40 2.46
CA PRO A 185 -19.72 9.23 3.80
C PRO A 185 -18.19 9.44 3.84
N GLY A 186 -17.50 9.33 2.72
CA GLY A 186 -16.03 9.54 2.63
C GLY A 186 -15.65 10.96 2.28
N TYR A 187 -14.37 11.19 2.04
CA TYR A 187 -13.87 12.49 1.60
C TYR A 187 -14.63 13.03 0.38
N GLN A 188 -15.04 14.28 0.45
CA GLN A 188 -15.62 14.97 -0.68
C GLN A 188 -14.53 15.51 -1.62
N ASN A 189 -13.40 15.91 -1.04
CA ASN A 189 -12.24 16.38 -1.76
C ASN A 189 -10.97 16.12 -0.94
N ILE A 190 -9.85 15.85 -1.64
CA ILE A 190 -8.49 15.77 -1.05
C ILE A 190 -7.60 16.71 -1.84
N ARG A 191 -6.94 17.63 -1.15
CA ARG A 191 -5.93 18.53 -1.69
C ARG A 191 -4.56 18.06 -1.23
N LEU A 192 -3.60 18.02 -2.14
CA LEU A 192 -2.25 17.59 -1.87
C LEU A 192 -1.25 18.59 -2.44
N GLY A 193 -0.36 19.08 -1.60
CA GLY A 193 0.80 19.88 -1.97
C GLY A 193 2.07 19.05 -1.82
N CYS A 194 2.92 19.03 -2.86
CA CYS A 194 4.24 18.43 -2.83
C CYS A 194 5.29 19.53 -2.93
N ARG A 195 6.26 19.53 -1.99
CA ARG A 195 7.46 20.35 -2.07
C ARG A 195 8.67 19.44 -2.24
N MET A 196 9.38 19.63 -3.34
CA MET A 196 10.57 18.86 -3.67
C MET A 196 11.71 19.81 -4.00
N LYS A 197 12.87 19.64 -3.36
CA LYS A 197 14.10 20.34 -3.68
C LYS A 197 15.02 19.39 -4.44
N SER A 198 15.47 19.81 -5.63
CA SER A 198 16.32 19.06 -6.53
C SER A 198 17.09 20.04 -7.42
N ASP A 199 18.25 19.63 -7.90
CA ASP A 199 19.03 20.34 -8.92
C ASP A 199 18.66 19.95 -10.36
N ALA A 200 17.75 18.99 -10.53
CA ALA A 200 17.29 18.55 -11.84
C ALA A 200 16.43 19.62 -12.54
N PRO A 201 16.44 19.68 -13.88
CA PRO A 201 15.56 20.55 -14.65
C PRO A 201 14.09 20.30 -14.32
N ARG A 202 13.30 21.38 -14.36
CA ARG A 202 11.87 21.35 -14.01
C ARG A 202 11.09 20.33 -14.82
N GLU A 203 11.38 20.21 -16.09
CA GLU A 203 10.73 19.27 -17.00
C GLU A 203 10.90 17.80 -16.53
N LYS A 204 12.11 17.44 -16.07
CA LYS A 204 12.36 16.10 -15.50
C LYS A 204 11.61 15.86 -14.20
N LEU A 205 11.42 16.89 -13.38
CA LEU A 205 10.65 16.77 -12.15
C LEU A 205 9.15 16.65 -12.43
N GLU A 206 8.64 17.34 -13.44
CA GLU A 206 7.25 17.22 -13.91
C GLU A 206 6.99 15.83 -14.49
N GLU A 207 7.87 15.30 -15.36
CA GLU A 207 7.79 13.93 -15.87
C GLU A 207 7.80 12.87 -14.74
N LEU A 208 8.70 13.05 -13.75
CA LEU A 208 8.76 12.18 -12.58
C LEU A 208 7.44 12.21 -11.80
N TRP A 209 6.90 13.41 -11.56
CA TRP A 209 5.67 13.61 -10.83
C TRP A 209 4.46 13.00 -11.54
N GLU A 210 4.34 13.19 -12.85
CA GLU A 210 3.29 12.57 -13.66
C GLU A 210 3.38 11.04 -13.65
N TYR A 211 4.60 10.51 -13.77
CA TYR A 211 4.82 9.07 -13.71
C TYR A 211 4.39 8.49 -12.37
N VAL A 212 4.77 9.12 -11.25
CA VAL A 212 4.43 8.67 -9.90
C VAL A 212 2.92 8.73 -9.65
N GLN A 213 2.26 9.78 -10.10
CA GLN A 213 0.80 9.86 -10.01
C GLN A 213 0.09 8.72 -10.76
N ARG A 214 0.60 8.35 -11.93
CA ARG A 214 0.02 7.29 -12.75
C ARG A 214 0.26 5.89 -12.19
N THR A 215 1.31 5.70 -11.41
CA THR A 215 1.76 4.39 -10.94
C THR A 215 1.61 4.18 -9.43
N SER A 216 1.09 5.15 -8.69
CA SER A 216 0.89 5.04 -7.24
C SER A 216 -0.34 4.19 -6.92
N PRO A 217 -0.19 3.02 -6.27
CA PRO A 217 -1.33 2.16 -5.95
C PRO A 217 -2.32 2.81 -4.97
N VAL A 218 -1.84 3.57 -3.97
CA VAL A 218 -2.76 4.22 -3.03
C VAL A 218 -3.52 5.38 -3.69
N LEU A 219 -2.86 6.15 -4.59
CA LEU A 219 -3.57 7.18 -5.34
C LEU A 219 -4.62 6.57 -6.28
N ASP A 220 -4.32 5.42 -6.87
CA ASP A 220 -5.27 4.66 -7.69
C ASP A 220 -6.49 4.25 -6.85
N ILE A 221 -6.29 3.60 -5.69
CA ILE A 221 -7.36 3.19 -4.78
C ILE A 221 -8.24 4.37 -4.33
N VAL A 222 -7.62 5.53 -4.08
CA VAL A 222 -8.37 6.74 -3.63
C VAL A 222 -9.18 7.36 -4.77
N ARG A 223 -8.70 7.29 -6.01
CA ARG A 223 -9.38 7.87 -7.19
C ARG A 223 -10.41 6.94 -7.81
N ASN A 224 -10.18 5.63 -7.74
CA ASN A 224 -10.97 4.63 -8.41
C ASN A 224 -11.55 3.62 -7.39
N PRO A 225 -12.82 3.23 -7.51
CA PRO A 225 -13.38 2.22 -6.64
C PRO A 225 -12.75 0.85 -6.92
N VAL A 226 -12.41 0.12 -5.85
CA VAL A 226 -11.98 -1.27 -5.93
C VAL A 226 -13.09 -2.18 -5.38
N PRO A 227 -13.28 -3.42 -5.90
CA PRO A 227 -14.23 -4.36 -5.35
C PRO A 227 -13.86 -4.71 -3.90
N VAL A 228 -14.81 -4.55 -2.98
CA VAL A 228 -14.68 -4.92 -1.57
C VAL A 228 -15.72 -5.96 -1.21
N SER A 229 -15.28 -7.12 -0.75
CA SER A 229 -16.17 -8.17 -0.26
C SER A 229 -16.22 -8.12 1.27
N LEU A 230 -17.42 -8.07 1.83
CA LEU A 230 -17.65 -8.00 3.26
C LEU A 230 -18.40 -9.24 3.72
N THR A 231 -17.93 -9.87 4.82
CA THR A 231 -18.60 -10.97 5.49
C THR A 231 -18.68 -10.66 6.98
N ILE A 232 -19.74 -11.13 7.65
CA ILE A 232 -19.87 -11.08 9.09
C ILE A 232 -20.02 -12.50 9.63
N GLU A 233 -19.27 -12.81 10.67
CA GLU A 233 -19.38 -14.07 11.40
C GLU A 233 -19.80 -13.74 12.83
N ASN A 234 -20.78 -14.49 13.35
CA ASN A 234 -21.19 -14.38 14.74
C ASN A 234 -20.45 -15.46 15.52
N ALA A 235 -19.54 -15.04 16.42
CA ALA A 235 -18.69 -15.91 17.23
C ALA A 235 -19.33 -16.23 18.58
#